data_a38b1f79d34c03b7ebc85ecc7fcaa073
#
_entry.id   a38b1f79d34c03b7ebc85ecc7fcaa073
#
_cell.length_a   1.000
_cell.length_b   1.000
_cell.length_c   1.000
_cell.angle_alpha   90.00
_cell.angle_beta   90.00
_cell.angle_gamma   90.00
#
_symmetry.space_group_name_H-M   'P 1'
#
loop_
_entity.id
_entity.type
_entity.pdbx_description
1 polymer ?
#
loop_
_entity_poly.entity_id
_entity_poly.type
_entity_poly.pdbx_seq_one_letter_code
_entity_poly.pdbx_strand_id
1 'polypeptide(L)'
;IAMGYKGYGLPVNEMISEGNVGLMQAVKKFEPEKGFRLATYAMWWIKASIQEYILRSWSLVKIGTTTAQKKLFFNLKKIKNQISPETEGDLRDEHVNHIANKLDVSKEEVVSMNRRLSGKEFSLNAQVGEDGDEWQDWLVDKELDHDLKFAHHEEMEQRKDLLKDSIKVLNDREREILYSRRLSDDPTTLE
;
A
#
# COMPACT_ATOMS: atom_id res chain seq x y z
N ILE A 1 15.63 17.92 -17.62
CA ILE A 1 14.91 16.67 -17.30
C ILE A 1 14.24 16.80 -15.94
N ALA A 2 14.97 17.12 -14.86
CA ALA A 2 14.42 17.22 -13.48
C ALA A 2 13.20 18.15 -13.38
N MET A 3 13.19 19.30 -14.06
CA MET A 3 12.07 20.25 -14.06
C MET A 3 10.75 19.64 -14.54
N GLY A 4 10.79 18.63 -15.41
CA GLY A 4 9.58 17.90 -15.84
C GLY A 4 8.89 17.09 -14.72
N TYR A 5 9.56 16.87 -13.61
CA TYR A 5 9.07 16.11 -12.45
C TYR A 5 8.68 17.00 -11.26
N LYS A 6 8.72 18.33 -11.39
CA LYS A 6 8.38 19.28 -10.30
C LYS A 6 6.98 19.05 -9.70
N GLY A 7 6.04 18.51 -10.48
CA GLY A 7 4.67 18.24 -10.05
C GLY A 7 4.48 17.15 -8.99
N TYR A 8 5.55 16.44 -8.61
CA TYR A 8 5.50 15.39 -7.56
C TYR A 8 5.76 15.93 -6.15
N GLY A 9 6.01 17.25 -5.97
CA GLY A 9 6.15 17.87 -4.65
C GLY A 9 7.50 17.68 -3.97
N LEU A 10 8.48 17.06 -4.65
CA LEU A 10 9.83 16.86 -4.14
C LEU A 10 10.75 18.03 -4.51
N PRO A 11 11.81 18.31 -3.72
CA PRO A 11 12.77 19.36 -3.99
C PRO A 11 13.51 19.14 -5.32
N VAL A 12 13.51 20.14 -6.19
CA VAL A 12 14.14 20.05 -7.51
C VAL A 12 15.62 19.78 -7.41
N ASN A 13 16.29 20.36 -6.43
CA ASN A 13 17.75 20.19 -6.21
C ASN A 13 18.10 18.72 -5.94
N GLU A 14 17.29 18.01 -5.17
CA GLU A 14 17.49 16.57 -4.92
C GLU A 14 17.27 15.74 -6.19
N MET A 15 16.25 16.07 -6.98
CA MET A 15 16.03 15.43 -8.28
C MET A 15 17.19 15.67 -9.25
N ILE A 16 17.83 16.86 -9.19
CA ILE A 16 19.03 17.15 -10.00
C ILE A 16 20.21 16.30 -9.49
N SER A 17 20.39 16.19 -8.19
CA SER A 17 21.47 15.39 -7.59
C SER A 17 21.34 13.92 -7.97
N GLU A 18 20.15 13.35 -7.88
CA GLU A 18 19.89 11.98 -8.31
C GLU A 18 20.05 11.81 -9.83
N GLY A 19 19.64 12.80 -10.60
CA GLY A 19 19.90 12.83 -12.05
C GLY A 19 21.38 12.80 -12.38
N ASN A 20 22.24 13.50 -11.60
CA ASN A 20 23.69 13.47 -11.75
C ASN A 20 24.28 12.09 -11.40
N VAL A 21 23.72 11.39 -10.39
CA VAL A 21 24.08 9.99 -10.10
C VAL A 21 23.78 9.11 -11.30
N GLY A 22 22.60 9.26 -11.90
CA GLY A 22 22.23 8.55 -13.13
C GLY A 22 23.17 8.85 -14.28
N LEU A 23 23.56 10.13 -14.46
CA LEU A 23 24.55 10.53 -15.47
C LEU A 23 25.91 9.87 -15.25
N MET A 24 26.41 9.83 -14.02
CA MET A 24 27.66 9.15 -13.69
C MET A 24 27.61 7.65 -13.99
N GLN A 25 26.49 7.02 -13.72
CA GLN A 25 26.30 5.61 -14.08
C GLN A 25 26.31 5.39 -15.60
N ALA A 26 25.69 6.31 -16.34
CA ALA A 26 25.70 6.28 -17.80
C ALA A 26 27.13 6.39 -18.35
N VAL A 27 27.91 7.34 -17.85
CA VAL A 27 29.32 7.54 -18.28
C VAL A 27 30.15 6.28 -18.02
N LYS A 28 30.00 5.65 -16.85
CA LYS A 28 30.74 4.42 -16.51
C LYS A 28 30.41 3.24 -17.41
N LYS A 29 29.18 3.16 -17.93
CA LYS A 29 28.69 2.04 -18.75
C LYS A 29 28.60 2.38 -20.24
N PHE A 30 29.03 3.56 -20.64
CA PHE A 30 28.96 3.99 -22.02
C PHE A 30 30.06 3.35 -22.86
N GLU A 31 29.68 2.77 -23.97
CA GLU A 31 30.58 2.16 -24.95
C GLU A 31 30.50 2.96 -26.27
N PRO A 32 31.51 3.80 -26.57
CA PRO A 32 31.50 4.65 -27.76
C PRO A 32 31.44 3.85 -29.06
N GLU A 33 32.01 2.63 -29.07
CA GLU A 33 32.12 1.75 -30.25
C GLU A 33 30.76 1.31 -30.80
N LYS A 34 29.70 1.40 -29.96
CA LYS A 34 28.33 1.07 -30.43
C LYS A 34 27.67 2.16 -31.27
N GLY A 35 28.35 3.27 -31.55
CA GLY A 35 27.91 4.31 -32.48
C GLY A 35 26.80 5.24 -31.96
N PHE A 36 26.37 5.09 -30.71
CA PHE A 36 25.36 5.97 -30.11
C PHE A 36 25.97 7.18 -29.43
N ARG A 37 25.24 8.32 -29.39
CA ARG A 37 25.69 9.50 -28.66
C ARG A 37 25.48 9.33 -27.16
N LEU A 38 26.48 9.71 -26.36
CA LEU A 38 26.40 9.69 -24.89
C LEU A 38 25.15 10.39 -24.36
N ALA A 39 24.78 11.54 -24.93
CA ALA A 39 23.59 12.28 -24.48
C ALA A 39 22.30 11.45 -24.58
N THR A 40 22.11 10.69 -25.65
CA THR A 40 20.94 9.83 -25.84
C THR A 40 20.93 8.68 -24.84
N TYR A 41 22.08 8.06 -24.61
CA TYR A 41 22.22 6.98 -23.65
C TYR A 41 22.03 7.47 -22.21
N ALA A 42 22.67 8.58 -21.84
CA ALA A 42 22.59 9.18 -20.50
C ALA A 42 21.16 9.62 -20.14
N MET A 43 20.37 10.09 -21.12
CA MET A 43 19.00 10.52 -20.89
C MET A 43 18.13 9.43 -20.26
N TRP A 44 18.33 8.18 -20.63
CA TRP A 44 17.61 7.04 -20.05
C TRP A 44 18.01 6.78 -18.59
N TRP A 45 19.30 6.84 -18.30
CA TRP A 45 19.83 6.69 -16.95
C TRP A 45 19.39 7.80 -16.01
N ILE A 46 19.44 9.05 -16.48
CA ILE A 46 18.99 10.21 -15.71
C ILE A 46 17.49 10.08 -15.38
N LYS A 47 16.64 9.74 -16.37
CA LYS A 47 15.22 9.55 -16.15
C LYS A 47 14.95 8.41 -15.17
N ALA A 48 15.63 7.28 -15.34
CA ALA A 48 15.44 6.13 -14.45
C ALA A 48 15.82 6.47 -13.00
N SER A 49 16.95 7.12 -12.79
CA SER A 49 17.41 7.53 -11.45
C SER A 49 16.44 8.50 -10.77
N ILE A 50 15.98 9.53 -11.50
CA ILE A 50 14.98 10.49 -10.98
C ILE A 50 13.66 9.78 -10.65
N GLN A 51 13.18 8.89 -11.52
CA GLN A 51 11.93 8.15 -11.29
C GLN A 51 12.03 7.21 -10.09
N GLU A 52 13.16 6.55 -9.92
CA GLU A 52 13.41 5.69 -8.76
C GLU A 52 13.44 6.51 -7.46
N TYR A 53 14.11 7.66 -7.48
CA TYR A 53 14.11 8.59 -6.35
C TYR A 53 12.70 9.04 -5.98
N ILE A 54 11.87 9.46 -6.97
CA ILE A 54 10.49 9.88 -6.74
C ILE A 54 9.69 8.75 -6.08
N LEU A 55 9.74 7.53 -6.60
CA LEU A 55 9.00 6.39 -6.05
C LEU A 55 9.42 6.04 -4.61
N ARG A 56 10.67 6.31 -4.25
CA ARG A 56 11.20 6.05 -2.90
C ARG A 56 10.84 7.14 -1.90
N SER A 57 10.81 8.41 -2.35
CA SER A 57 10.74 9.58 -1.48
C SER A 57 9.39 10.30 -1.49
N TRP A 58 8.46 9.91 -2.39
CA TRP A 58 7.16 10.56 -2.52
C TRP A 58 6.23 10.32 -1.32
N SER A 59 6.32 9.16 -0.68
CA SER A 59 5.45 8.75 0.44
C SER A 59 6.27 7.97 1.47
N LEU A 60 5.90 8.06 2.75
CA LEU A 60 6.47 7.25 3.84
C LEU A 60 6.19 5.76 3.59
N VAL A 61 5.01 5.44 3.05
CA VAL A 61 4.67 4.08 2.65
C VAL A 61 5.15 3.84 1.23
N LYS A 62 6.06 2.90 1.05
CA LYS A 62 6.65 2.58 -0.26
C LYS A 62 5.59 2.22 -1.29
N ILE A 63 5.57 2.97 -2.39
CA ILE A 63 4.67 2.77 -3.53
C ILE A 63 5.49 2.35 -4.76
N GLY A 64 4.86 1.60 -5.67
CA GLY A 64 5.49 1.28 -6.96
C GLY A 64 6.51 0.15 -6.89
N THR A 65 6.20 -0.91 -6.16
CA THR A 65 7.04 -2.12 -6.09
C THR A 65 6.96 -2.96 -7.36
N THR A 66 5.79 -3.01 -8.02
CA THR A 66 5.59 -3.74 -9.27
C THR A 66 5.70 -2.84 -10.51
N THR A 67 5.93 -3.45 -11.67
CA THR A 67 5.97 -2.73 -12.96
C THR A 67 4.63 -2.04 -13.26
N ALA A 68 3.51 -2.69 -12.96
CA ALA A 68 2.17 -2.15 -13.11
C ALA A 68 1.96 -0.91 -12.25
N GLN A 69 2.35 -0.96 -10.96
CA GLN A 69 2.26 0.18 -10.06
C GLN A 69 3.13 1.35 -10.49
N LYS A 70 4.33 1.11 -11.03
CA LYS A 70 5.19 2.16 -11.59
C LYS A 70 4.55 2.83 -12.80
N LYS A 71 3.99 2.04 -13.73
CA LYS A 71 3.24 2.58 -14.88
C LYS A 71 2.06 3.45 -14.43
N LEU A 72 1.28 2.97 -13.47
CA LEU A 72 0.14 3.69 -12.91
C LEU A 72 0.57 4.98 -12.24
N PHE A 73 1.56 4.95 -11.36
CA PHE A 73 2.03 6.11 -10.62
C PHE A 73 2.36 7.30 -11.52
N PHE A 74 3.10 7.06 -12.61
CA PHE A 74 3.52 8.15 -13.51
C PHE A 74 2.47 8.55 -14.55
N ASN A 75 1.54 7.67 -14.91
CA ASN A 75 0.60 7.93 -16.00
C ASN A 75 -0.83 8.20 -15.55
N LEU A 76 -1.26 7.71 -14.35
CA LEU A 76 -2.64 7.78 -13.90
C LEU A 76 -3.16 9.22 -13.87
N LYS A 77 -2.42 10.13 -13.24
CA LYS A 77 -2.80 11.56 -13.13
C LYS A 77 -2.95 12.22 -14.49
N LYS A 78 -2.04 11.91 -15.43
CA LYS A 78 -2.11 12.46 -16.80
C LYS A 78 -3.33 11.95 -17.54
N ILE A 79 -3.62 10.66 -17.45
CA ILE A 79 -4.77 10.05 -18.14
C ILE A 79 -6.07 10.53 -17.49
N LYS A 80 -6.15 10.60 -16.17
CA LYS A 80 -7.29 11.13 -15.43
C LYS A 80 -7.63 12.54 -15.88
N ASN A 81 -6.65 13.42 -15.98
CA ASN A 81 -6.85 14.79 -16.44
C ASN A 81 -7.30 14.88 -17.91
N GLN A 82 -6.97 13.89 -18.75
CA GLN A 82 -7.43 13.84 -20.15
C GLN A 82 -8.88 13.38 -20.27
N ILE A 83 -9.35 12.51 -19.36
CA ILE A 83 -10.70 11.94 -19.40
C ILE A 83 -11.71 12.84 -18.71
N SER A 84 -11.38 13.35 -17.54
CA SER A 84 -12.27 14.16 -16.71
C SER A 84 -11.47 15.15 -15.87
N PRO A 85 -11.26 16.38 -16.35
CA PRO A 85 -10.49 17.39 -15.61
C PRO A 85 -11.19 17.85 -14.32
N GLU A 86 -12.50 17.67 -14.19
CA GLU A 86 -13.32 18.19 -13.09
C GLU A 86 -13.61 17.14 -11.99
N THR A 87 -13.23 15.87 -12.17
CA THR A 87 -13.60 14.83 -11.21
C THR A 87 -12.48 14.65 -10.17
N GLU A 88 -12.54 15.41 -9.08
CA GLU A 88 -11.81 15.09 -7.85
C GLU A 88 -12.56 13.97 -7.11
N GLY A 89 -11.93 12.81 -6.92
CA GLY A 89 -12.50 11.70 -6.18
C GLY A 89 -12.35 10.33 -6.87
N ASP A 90 -13.24 9.43 -6.53
CA ASP A 90 -13.21 8.06 -7.06
C ASP A 90 -13.55 8.04 -8.56
N LEU A 91 -12.81 7.21 -9.28
CA LEU A 91 -12.99 7.02 -10.72
C LEU A 91 -14.26 6.21 -10.98
N ARG A 92 -15.04 6.61 -11.99
CA ARG A 92 -16.17 5.79 -12.48
C ARG A 92 -15.64 4.51 -13.15
N ASP A 93 -16.43 3.45 -13.11
CA ASP A 93 -16.04 2.14 -13.65
C ASP A 93 -15.63 2.19 -15.14
N GLU A 94 -16.26 3.05 -15.93
CA GLU A 94 -15.90 3.27 -17.33
C GLU A 94 -14.47 3.81 -17.47
N HIS A 95 -14.10 4.79 -16.62
CA HIS A 95 -12.77 5.39 -16.62
C HIS A 95 -11.72 4.39 -16.14
N VAL A 96 -12.05 3.58 -15.11
CA VAL A 96 -11.18 2.48 -14.61
C VAL A 96 -10.90 1.49 -15.74
N ASN A 97 -11.93 1.06 -16.47
CA ASN A 97 -11.79 0.16 -17.61
C ASN A 97 -10.90 0.75 -18.71
N HIS A 98 -11.10 2.02 -19.05
CA HIS A 98 -10.29 2.70 -20.06
C HIS A 98 -8.82 2.78 -19.66
N ILE A 99 -8.53 3.13 -18.40
CA ILE A 99 -7.17 3.22 -17.87
C ILE A 99 -6.51 1.84 -17.81
N ALA A 100 -7.22 0.83 -17.32
CA ALA A 100 -6.77 -0.54 -17.23
C ALA A 100 -6.33 -1.08 -18.59
N ASN A 101 -7.16 -0.90 -19.61
CA ASN A 101 -6.87 -1.32 -21.00
C ASN A 101 -5.69 -0.54 -21.60
N LYS A 102 -5.62 0.79 -21.36
CA LYS A 102 -4.57 1.64 -21.94
C LYS A 102 -3.19 1.37 -21.36
N LEU A 103 -3.12 1.01 -20.08
CA LEU A 103 -1.85 0.74 -19.38
C LEU A 103 -1.52 -0.74 -19.25
N ASP A 104 -2.44 -1.62 -19.67
CA ASP A 104 -2.31 -3.07 -19.54
C ASP A 104 -2.05 -3.48 -18.07
N VAL A 105 -3.02 -3.14 -17.21
CA VAL A 105 -3.00 -3.38 -15.75
C VAL A 105 -4.38 -3.81 -15.27
N SER A 106 -4.47 -4.44 -14.08
CA SER A 106 -5.76 -4.85 -13.52
C SER A 106 -6.60 -3.64 -13.04
N LYS A 107 -7.92 -3.81 -13.04
CA LYS A 107 -8.85 -2.78 -12.54
C LYS A 107 -8.63 -2.48 -11.06
N GLU A 108 -8.38 -3.53 -10.27
CA GLU A 108 -8.11 -3.42 -8.84
C GLU A 108 -6.85 -2.59 -8.56
N GLU A 109 -5.80 -2.77 -9.36
CA GLU A 109 -4.58 -1.95 -9.26
C GLU A 109 -4.84 -0.48 -9.58
N VAL A 110 -5.70 -0.19 -10.58
CA VAL A 110 -6.09 1.20 -10.92
C VAL A 110 -6.82 1.86 -9.76
N VAL A 111 -7.83 1.17 -9.19
CA VAL A 111 -8.62 1.69 -8.05
C VAL A 111 -7.74 1.87 -6.82
N SER A 112 -6.92 0.88 -6.48
CA SER A 112 -5.99 0.94 -5.36
C SER A 112 -5.01 2.10 -5.50
N MET A 113 -4.42 2.28 -6.69
CA MET A 113 -3.49 3.37 -6.95
C MET A 113 -4.19 4.73 -6.93
N ASN A 114 -5.41 4.86 -7.45
CA ASN A 114 -6.17 6.11 -7.40
C ASN A 114 -6.43 6.54 -5.95
N ARG A 115 -6.83 5.62 -5.07
CA ARG A 115 -7.04 5.90 -3.64
C ARG A 115 -5.75 6.36 -2.95
N ARG A 116 -4.61 5.71 -3.25
CA ARG A 116 -3.30 6.11 -2.70
C ARG A 116 -2.83 7.47 -3.18
N LEU A 117 -3.12 7.83 -4.44
CA LEU A 117 -2.70 9.11 -5.02
C LEU A 117 -3.64 10.27 -4.69
N SER A 118 -4.89 10.02 -4.29
CA SER A 118 -5.85 11.06 -3.89
C SER A 118 -5.69 11.52 -2.45
N GLY A 119 -5.15 10.67 -1.58
CA GLY A 119 -4.85 11.04 -0.18
C GLY A 119 -3.46 11.66 -0.05
N LYS A 120 -3.37 12.84 0.57
CA LYS A 120 -2.08 13.36 1.07
C LYS A 120 -1.83 12.78 2.46
N GLU A 121 -0.56 12.53 2.77
CA GLU A 121 -0.16 12.19 4.13
C GLU A 121 -0.28 13.45 5.00
N PHE A 122 -0.98 13.32 6.12
CA PHE A 122 -1.11 14.38 7.11
C PHE A 122 -0.20 14.08 8.29
N SER A 123 0.37 15.13 8.88
CA SER A 123 1.12 14.99 10.12
C SER A 123 0.16 14.78 11.27
N LEU A 124 0.39 13.78 12.11
CA LEU A 124 -0.36 13.56 13.33
C LEU A 124 -0.11 14.65 14.37
N ASN A 125 1.02 15.36 14.26
CA ASN A 125 1.36 16.51 15.09
C ASN A 125 0.82 17.84 14.55
N ALA A 126 0.01 17.81 13.48
CA ALA A 126 -0.64 19.01 13.00
C ALA A 126 -1.74 19.42 13.99
N GLN A 127 -1.76 20.71 14.34
CA GLN A 127 -2.75 21.26 15.25
C GLN A 127 -4.14 21.26 14.61
N VAL A 128 -5.14 20.89 15.42
CA VAL A 128 -6.56 20.85 15.04
C VAL A 128 -7.31 21.86 15.90
N GLY A 129 -7.83 22.91 15.26
CA GLY A 129 -8.57 23.96 15.99
C GLY A 129 -7.68 25.02 16.61
N GLU A 130 -8.31 25.86 17.44
CA GLU A 130 -7.65 27.01 18.12
C GLU A 130 -7.04 26.61 19.47
N ASP A 131 -7.44 25.47 20.03
CA ASP A 131 -7.03 25.01 21.37
C ASP A 131 -5.63 24.33 21.39
N GLY A 132 -5.04 24.13 20.23
CA GLY A 132 -3.69 23.57 20.11
C GLY A 132 -3.59 22.06 20.19
N ASP A 133 -4.73 21.35 20.21
CA ASP A 133 -4.79 19.90 20.18
C ASP A 133 -4.18 19.37 18.87
N GLU A 134 -3.47 18.24 18.95
CA GLU A 134 -2.90 17.56 17.78
C GLU A 134 -3.83 16.43 17.28
N TRP A 135 -3.74 16.10 16.00
CA TRP A 135 -4.49 14.97 15.44
C TRP A 135 -4.25 13.65 16.17
N GLN A 136 -3.06 13.45 16.74
CA GLN A 136 -2.73 12.25 17.50
C GLN A 136 -3.58 12.11 18.78
N ASP A 137 -3.98 13.22 19.41
CA ASP A 137 -4.76 13.22 20.67
C ASP A 137 -6.19 12.71 20.44
N TRP A 138 -6.65 12.76 19.19
CA TRP A 138 -7.98 12.29 18.77
C TRP A 138 -7.98 10.80 18.36
N LEU A 139 -6.81 10.16 18.30
CA LEU A 139 -6.73 8.74 17.97
C LEU A 139 -7.13 7.91 19.19
N VAL A 140 -8.29 7.27 19.08
CA VAL A 140 -8.80 6.36 20.11
C VAL A 140 -8.26 4.96 19.85
N ASP A 141 -7.60 4.38 20.85
CA ASP A 141 -7.26 2.96 20.82
C ASP A 141 -8.54 2.13 20.86
N LYS A 142 -8.72 1.26 19.87
CA LYS A 142 -9.86 0.34 19.76
C LYS A 142 -9.62 -0.99 20.46
N GLU A 143 -8.42 -1.21 20.98
CA GLU A 143 -8.16 -2.41 21.74
C GLU A 143 -8.94 -2.40 23.05
N LEU A 144 -9.41 -3.59 23.43
CA LEU A 144 -10.06 -3.77 24.73
C LEU A 144 -9.09 -3.39 25.86
N ASP A 145 -9.60 -2.71 26.86
CA ASP A 145 -8.85 -2.39 28.07
C ASP A 145 -8.23 -3.64 28.69
N HIS A 146 -7.08 -3.47 29.33
CA HIS A 146 -6.35 -4.60 29.93
C HIS A 146 -7.20 -5.38 30.92
N ASP A 147 -8.04 -4.70 31.70
CA ASP A 147 -8.95 -5.32 32.67
C ASP A 147 -9.98 -6.21 31.95
N LEU A 148 -10.55 -5.72 30.85
CA LEU A 148 -11.48 -6.50 30.03
C LEU A 148 -10.81 -7.66 29.31
N LYS A 149 -9.59 -7.48 28.82
CA LYS A 149 -8.80 -8.58 28.24
C LYS A 149 -8.52 -9.66 29.26
N PHE A 150 -8.14 -9.28 30.46
CA PHE A 150 -7.87 -10.20 31.55
C PHE A 150 -9.14 -10.96 32.00
N ALA A 151 -10.24 -10.23 32.22
CA ALA A 151 -11.52 -10.84 32.56
C ALA A 151 -12.00 -11.84 31.48
N HIS A 152 -11.84 -11.49 30.21
CA HIS A 152 -12.17 -12.39 29.09
C HIS A 152 -11.27 -13.62 29.05
N HIS A 153 -9.99 -13.45 29.34
CA HIS A 153 -9.04 -14.56 29.42
C HIS A 153 -9.39 -15.53 30.55
N GLU A 154 -9.66 -14.99 31.75
CA GLU A 154 -10.06 -15.77 32.92
C GLU A 154 -11.38 -16.53 32.68
N GLU A 155 -12.37 -15.86 32.09
CA GLU A 155 -13.64 -16.52 31.71
C GLU A 155 -13.41 -17.66 30.71
N MET A 156 -12.55 -17.46 29.72
CA MET A 156 -12.23 -18.49 28.74
C MET A 156 -11.52 -19.69 29.36
N GLU A 157 -10.61 -19.46 30.30
CA GLU A 157 -9.93 -20.53 31.04
C GLU A 157 -10.92 -21.34 31.90
N GLN A 158 -11.80 -20.66 32.64
CA GLN A 158 -12.85 -21.31 33.41
C GLN A 158 -13.78 -22.14 32.53
N ARG A 159 -14.19 -21.61 31.38
CA ARG A 159 -15.01 -22.36 30.39
C ARG A 159 -14.30 -23.58 29.84
N LYS A 160 -12.98 -23.48 29.56
CA LYS A 160 -12.17 -24.60 29.10
C LYS A 160 -12.07 -25.70 30.16
N ASP A 161 -11.91 -25.35 31.42
CA ASP A 161 -11.80 -26.33 32.51
C ASP A 161 -13.15 -26.99 32.77
N LEU A 162 -14.27 -26.27 32.75
CA LEU A 162 -15.62 -26.84 32.79
C LEU A 162 -15.87 -27.78 31.63
N LEU A 163 -15.43 -27.41 30.43
CA LEU A 163 -15.53 -28.26 29.24
C LEU A 163 -14.73 -29.54 29.40
N LYS A 164 -13.47 -29.45 29.87
CA LYS A 164 -12.61 -30.62 30.12
C LYS A 164 -13.26 -31.58 31.11
N ASP A 165 -13.83 -31.05 32.21
CA ASP A 165 -14.47 -31.88 33.21
C ASP A 165 -15.79 -32.50 32.70
N SER A 166 -16.55 -31.76 31.90
CA SER A 166 -17.75 -32.29 31.26
C SER A 166 -17.46 -33.42 30.27
N ILE A 167 -16.35 -33.30 29.51
CA ILE A 167 -15.91 -34.33 28.53
C ILE A 167 -15.52 -35.65 29.25
N LYS A 168 -15.01 -35.55 30.48
CA LYS A 168 -14.65 -36.78 31.26
C LYS A 168 -15.83 -37.67 31.60
N VAL A 169 -17.03 -37.08 31.69
CA VAL A 169 -18.30 -37.81 31.99
C VAL A 169 -18.82 -38.56 30.76
N LEU A 170 -18.43 -38.15 29.56
CA LEU A 170 -18.88 -38.79 28.31
C LEU A 170 -18.19 -40.13 28.07
N ASN A 171 -18.90 -41.06 27.45
CA ASN A 171 -18.30 -42.31 27.00
C ASN A 171 -17.42 -42.08 25.74
N ASP A 172 -16.59 -43.06 25.37
CA ASP A 172 -15.59 -42.87 24.31
C ASP A 172 -16.24 -42.52 22.96
N ARG A 173 -17.39 -43.11 22.62
CA ARG A 173 -18.14 -42.85 21.39
C ARG A 173 -18.71 -41.42 21.35
N GLU A 174 -19.30 -40.98 22.45
CA GLU A 174 -19.84 -39.62 22.58
C GLU A 174 -18.73 -38.56 22.50
N ARG A 175 -17.60 -38.86 23.09
CA ARG A 175 -16.41 -38.02 23.05
C ARG A 175 -15.89 -37.86 21.63
N GLU A 176 -15.78 -38.92 20.87
CA GLU A 176 -15.38 -38.92 19.48
C GLU A 176 -16.32 -38.10 18.60
N ILE A 177 -17.64 -38.27 18.79
CA ILE A 177 -18.68 -37.48 18.10
C ILE A 177 -18.55 -35.99 18.44
N LEU A 178 -18.31 -35.63 19.70
CA LEU A 178 -18.16 -34.25 20.14
C LEU A 178 -16.94 -33.62 19.49
N TYR A 179 -15.77 -34.30 19.50
CA TYR A 179 -14.54 -33.80 18.89
C TYR A 179 -14.69 -33.61 17.39
N SER A 180 -15.20 -34.59 16.67
CA SER A 180 -15.30 -34.53 15.22
C SER A 180 -16.32 -33.53 14.69
N ARG A 181 -17.33 -33.14 15.50
CA ARG A 181 -18.42 -32.26 15.04
C ARG A 181 -18.42 -30.85 15.62
N ARG A 182 -17.84 -30.64 16.80
CA ARG A 182 -17.92 -29.37 17.53
C ARG A 182 -16.59 -28.77 17.89
N LEU A 183 -15.56 -29.58 18.01
CA LEU A 183 -14.21 -29.13 18.42
C LEU A 183 -13.20 -29.22 17.28
N SER A 184 -13.58 -29.70 16.10
CA SER A 184 -12.75 -29.71 14.90
C SER A 184 -13.04 -28.44 14.07
N ASP A 185 -11.99 -27.88 13.46
CA ASP A 185 -12.09 -26.77 12.52
C ASP A 185 -12.85 -27.15 11.24
N ASP A 186 -12.88 -28.45 10.91
CA ASP A 186 -13.60 -29.00 9.75
C ASP A 186 -14.63 -30.06 10.21
N PRO A 187 -15.85 -29.64 10.60
CA PRO A 187 -16.83 -30.50 11.19
C PRO A 187 -17.39 -31.52 10.20
N THR A 188 -17.34 -32.80 10.56
CA THR A 188 -17.93 -33.87 9.76
C THR A 188 -19.47 -33.84 9.80
N THR A 189 -20.12 -33.92 8.62
CA THR A 189 -21.55 -34.00 8.48
C THR A 189 -22.04 -35.41 8.81
N LEU A 190 -23.33 -35.53 9.25
CA LEU A 190 -24.01 -36.83 9.36
C LEU A 190 -24.35 -37.29 7.95
N GLU A 191 -23.73 -38.36 7.47
CA GLU A 191 -24.28 -39.32 6.52
C GLU A 191 -24.56 -40.64 7.21
#